data_242e38f8f855c0b459801b253e3164d0
#
_entry.id   242e38f8f855c0b459801b253e3164d0
#
_cell.length_a   1.000
_cell.length_b   1.000
_cell.length_c   1.000
_cell.angle_alpha   90.00
_cell.angle_beta   90.00
_cell.angle_gamma   90.00
#
_symmetry.space_group_name_H-M   'P 1'
#
loop_
_entity.id
_entity.type
_entity.pdbx_description
1 polymer ?
#
loop_
_entity_poly.entity_id
_entity_poly.type
_entity_poly.pdbx_seq_one_letter_code
_entity_poly.pdbx_strand_id
1 'polypeptide(L)'
;VKSGMSLTEAVLMSLLVFAGSAQLAVIPLMAASAPLWVIWAAAFCVNLRFVVFSLHLRQYFMFLPRIRRLWLGYFTGDVTYVLYTRRFPRPAETESQRRAQMAYLWGGNVCNWIFWQTFSMLGIFMGAAFPERWGLEFAGTLALLAVTCSLAATRLRAFSALLAATAAVALCGLPYRRIIVVAIVVAVALCLFIEPKLPRPPPPGNQ
;
A
#
# COMPACT_ATOMS: atom_id res chain seq x y z
N VAL A 1 14.31 -13.95 -2.55
CA VAL A 1 15.28 -15.02 -2.77
C VAL A 1 15.22 -16.03 -1.63
N LYS A 2 15.35 -15.63 -0.36
CA LYS A 2 15.19 -16.55 0.79
C LYS A 2 13.79 -17.20 0.88
N SER A 3 12.76 -16.59 0.30
CA SER A 3 11.39 -17.11 0.27
C SER A 3 11.12 -18.07 -0.91
N GLY A 4 12.15 -18.64 -1.55
CA GLY A 4 12.02 -19.56 -2.67
C GLY A 4 11.86 -18.92 -4.06
N MET A 5 11.83 -17.60 -4.16
CA MET A 5 11.79 -16.89 -5.45
C MET A 5 13.18 -16.88 -6.11
N SER A 6 13.21 -17.01 -7.43
CA SER A 6 14.42 -16.80 -8.22
C SER A 6 14.86 -15.32 -8.18
N LEU A 7 16.13 -15.07 -8.45
CA LEU A 7 16.67 -13.70 -8.51
C LEU A 7 15.91 -12.85 -9.54
N THR A 8 15.63 -13.44 -10.71
CA THR A 8 14.90 -12.77 -11.79
C THR A 8 13.48 -12.38 -11.37
N GLU A 9 12.76 -13.29 -10.70
CA GLU A 9 11.41 -13.01 -10.18
C GLU A 9 11.44 -11.88 -9.15
N ALA A 10 12.41 -11.88 -8.22
CA ALA A 10 12.55 -10.84 -7.23
C ALA A 10 12.83 -9.46 -7.85
N VAL A 11 13.72 -9.40 -8.85
CA VAL A 11 14.02 -8.17 -9.59
C VAL A 11 12.82 -7.68 -10.38
N LEU A 12 12.17 -8.56 -11.15
CA LEU A 12 10.97 -8.19 -11.92
C LEU A 12 9.84 -7.72 -11.01
N MET A 13 9.63 -8.40 -9.88
CA MET A 13 8.63 -7.99 -8.89
C MET A 13 8.93 -6.60 -8.31
N SER A 14 10.19 -6.27 -8.03
CA SER A 14 10.57 -4.94 -7.55
C SER A 14 10.35 -3.86 -8.62
N LEU A 15 10.65 -4.15 -9.89
CA LEU A 15 10.51 -3.18 -10.99
C LEU A 15 9.06 -2.97 -11.41
N LEU A 16 8.27 -4.04 -11.49
CA LEU A 16 6.89 -3.99 -12.01
C LEU A 16 5.87 -3.66 -10.93
N VAL A 17 6.09 -4.13 -9.71
CA VAL A 17 5.18 -3.94 -8.59
C VAL A 17 5.76 -2.93 -7.62
N PHE A 18 5.55 -1.64 -7.93
CA PHE A 18 5.96 -0.54 -7.05
C PHE A 18 4.96 -0.33 -5.90
N ALA A 19 4.75 -1.39 -5.10
CA ALA A 19 3.79 -1.42 -3.98
C ALA A 19 4.31 -2.31 -2.85
N GLY A 20 5.15 -1.76 -1.96
CA GLY A 20 5.82 -2.52 -0.90
C GLY A 20 4.90 -3.29 0.03
N SER A 21 3.77 -2.73 0.42
CA SER A 21 2.80 -3.43 1.26
C SER A 21 2.14 -4.61 0.53
N ALA A 22 1.91 -4.51 -0.80
CA ALA A 22 1.42 -5.64 -1.58
C ALA A 22 2.48 -6.74 -1.68
N GLN A 23 3.75 -6.40 -1.89
CA GLN A 23 4.86 -7.36 -1.88
C GLN A 23 4.97 -8.06 -0.53
N LEU A 24 4.96 -7.31 0.57
CA LEU A 24 5.03 -7.87 1.92
C LEU A 24 3.84 -8.80 2.25
N ALA A 25 2.64 -8.50 1.74
CA ALA A 25 1.46 -9.34 1.92
C ALA A 25 1.51 -10.61 1.06
N VAL A 26 2.05 -10.52 -0.16
CA VAL A 26 2.03 -11.60 -1.16
C VAL A 26 3.17 -12.59 -0.95
N ILE A 27 4.38 -12.15 -0.61
CA ILE A 27 5.56 -13.02 -0.46
C ILE A 27 5.32 -14.17 0.54
N PRO A 28 4.78 -13.96 1.75
CA PRO A 28 4.47 -15.06 2.68
C PRO A 28 3.43 -16.05 2.12
N LEU A 29 2.44 -15.54 1.36
CA LEU A 29 1.43 -16.39 0.74
C LEU A 29 2.03 -17.26 -0.38
N MET A 30 2.95 -16.72 -1.15
CA MET A 30 3.70 -17.49 -2.16
C MET A 30 4.58 -18.54 -1.50
N ALA A 31 5.31 -18.19 -0.44
CA ALA A 31 6.13 -19.12 0.32
C ALA A 31 5.30 -20.27 0.94
N ALA A 32 4.07 -19.98 1.37
CA ALA A 32 3.12 -20.96 1.88
C ALA A 32 2.39 -21.75 0.77
N SER A 33 2.77 -21.59 -0.51
CA SER A 33 2.11 -22.23 -1.65
C SER A 33 0.58 -21.99 -1.68
N ALA A 34 0.13 -20.80 -1.28
CA ALA A 34 -1.28 -20.44 -1.31
C ALA A 34 -1.83 -20.46 -2.74
N PRO A 35 -3.13 -20.77 -2.94
CA PRO A 35 -3.74 -20.75 -4.25
C PRO A 35 -3.60 -19.37 -4.90
N LEU A 36 -3.38 -19.34 -6.20
CA LEU A 36 -3.13 -18.10 -6.96
C LEU A 36 -4.24 -17.04 -6.77
N TRP A 37 -5.50 -17.47 -6.70
CA TRP A 37 -6.61 -16.55 -6.48
C TRP A 37 -6.57 -15.85 -5.10
N VAL A 38 -6.04 -16.52 -4.05
CA VAL A 38 -5.84 -15.92 -2.72
C VAL A 38 -4.76 -14.85 -2.78
N ILE A 39 -3.65 -15.13 -3.48
CA ILE A 39 -2.55 -14.19 -3.70
C ILE A 39 -3.07 -12.95 -4.43
N TRP A 40 -3.85 -13.14 -5.49
CA TRP A 40 -4.45 -12.04 -6.25
C TRP A 40 -5.46 -11.24 -5.42
N ALA A 41 -6.32 -11.91 -4.67
CA ALA A 41 -7.28 -11.24 -3.80
C ALA A 41 -6.57 -10.40 -2.73
N ALA A 42 -5.54 -10.93 -2.09
CA ALA A 42 -4.74 -10.20 -1.11
C ALA A 42 -4.05 -8.97 -1.74
N ALA A 43 -3.40 -9.14 -2.89
CA ALA A 43 -2.76 -8.05 -3.62
C ALA A 43 -3.78 -6.97 -4.01
N PHE A 44 -4.94 -7.36 -4.52
CA PHE A 44 -6.01 -6.45 -4.91
C PHE A 44 -6.53 -5.66 -3.71
N CYS A 45 -6.87 -6.33 -2.60
CA CYS A 45 -7.37 -5.68 -1.39
C CYS A 45 -6.38 -4.64 -0.84
N VAL A 46 -5.09 -4.98 -0.77
CA VAL A 46 -4.05 -4.05 -0.30
C VAL A 46 -3.93 -2.84 -1.22
N ASN A 47 -4.08 -3.05 -2.53
CA ASN A 47 -3.94 -1.99 -3.55
C ASN A 47 -5.21 -1.16 -3.78
N LEU A 48 -6.37 -1.49 -3.18
CA LEU A 48 -7.59 -0.68 -3.25
C LEU A 48 -7.37 0.78 -2.82
N ARG A 49 -6.42 1.04 -1.94
CA ARG A 49 -6.04 2.40 -1.54
C ARG A 49 -5.59 3.27 -2.72
N PHE A 50 -4.95 2.69 -3.74
CA PHE A 50 -4.54 3.44 -4.94
C PHE A 50 -5.73 3.90 -5.77
N VAL A 51 -6.85 3.18 -5.73
CA VAL A 51 -8.12 3.62 -6.33
C VAL A 51 -8.60 4.90 -5.63
N VAL A 52 -8.56 4.92 -4.28
CA VAL A 52 -8.94 6.11 -3.49
C VAL A 52 -8.00 7.28 -3.80
N PHE A 53 -6.68 7.05 -3.87
CA PHE A 53 -5.71 8.07 -4.25
C PHE A 53 -5.98 8.61 -5.65
N SER A 54 -6.26 7.72 -6.61
CA SER A 54 -6.56 8.09 -7.99
C SER A 54 -7.82 8.96 -8.09
N LEU A 55 -8.87 8.59 -7.37
CA LEU A 55 -10.12 9.38 -7.31
C LEU A 55 -9.88 10.78 -6.73
N HIS A 56 -9.12 10.87 -5.65
CA HIS A 56 -8.79 12.16 -5.04
C HIS A 56 -7.88 13.01 -5.94
N LEU A 57 -6.82 12.43 -6.50
CA LEU A 57 -5.89 13.13 -7.37
C LEU A 57 -6.48 13.51 -8.73
N ARG A 58 -7.61 12.91 -9.11
CA ARG A 58 -8.31 13.22 -10.36
C ARG A 58 -8.55 14.72 -10.55
N GLN A 59 -8.98 15.42 -9.52
CA GLN A 59 -9.26 16.87 -9.57
C GLN A 59 -8.02 17.72 -9.88
N TYR A 60 -6.80 17.23 -9.58
CA TYR A 60 -5.55 17.93 -9.83
C TYR A 60 -4.99 17.71 -11.24
N PHE A 61 -5.34 16.58 -11.90
CA PHE A 61 -4.62 16.11 -13.10
C PHE A 61 -5.52 15.77 -14.29
N MET A 62 -6.80 16.16 -14.26
CA MET A 62 -7.71 15.89 -15.39
C MET A 62 -7.31 16.58 -16.70
N PHE A 63 -6.54 17.66 -16.63
CA PHE A 63 -6.01 18.36 -17.80
C PHE A 63 -4.92 17.58 -18.55
N LEU A 64 -4.33 16.57 -17.92
CA LEU A 64 -3.31 15.74 -18.55
C LEU A 64 -3.92 14.66 -19.47
N PRO A 65 -3.25 14.31 -20.57
CA PRO A 65 -3.64 13.19 -21.42
C PRO A 65 -3.58 11.87 -20.64
N ARG A 66 -4.41 10.89 -21.04
CA ARG A 66 -4.58 9.61 -20.34
C ARG A 66 -3.27 8.90 -20.05
N ILE A 67 -2.37 8.85 -21.05
CA ILE A 67 -1.08 8.15 -20.91
C ILE A 67 -0.20 8.79 -19.84
N ARG A 68 -0.14 10.11 -19.74
CA ARG A 68 0.64 10.80 -18.70
C ARG A 68 0.04 10.57 -17.31
N ARG A 69 -1.29 10.46 -17.19
CA ARG A 69 -1.96 10.12 -15.92
C ARG A 69 -1.65 8.69 -15.48
N LEU A 70 -1.56 7.74 -16.42
CA LEU A 70 -1.16 6.36 -16.11
C LEU A 70 0.26 6.28 -15.56
N TRP A 71 1.21 6.94 -16.23
CA TRP A 71 2.58 7.04 -15.72
C TRP A 71 2.66 7.72 -14.36
N LEU A 72 1.94 8.81 -14.18
CA LEU A 72 1.87 9.50 -12.90
C LEU A 72 1.33 8.58 -11.81
N GLY A 73 0.28 7.82 -12.09
CA GLY A 73 -0.31 6.84 -11.18
C GLY A 73 0.67 5.74 -10.78
N TYR A 74 1.45 5.22 -11.74
CA TYR A 74 2.46 4.20 -11.46
C TYR A 74 3.53 4.70 -10.47
N PHE A 75 4.03 5.92 -10.66
CA PHE A 75 5.07 6.49 -9.81
C PHE A 75 4.55 7.03 -8.46
N THR A 76 3.24 7.24 -8.32
CA THR A 76 2.68 7.82 -7.10
C THR A 76 2.51 6.77 -6.01
N GLY A 77 3.38 6.81 -5.01
CA GLY A 77 3.29 6.00 -3.81
C GLY A 77 2.58 6.70 -2.65
N ASP A 78 2.40 5.97 -1.54
CA ASP A 78 1.71 6.47 -0.34
C ASP A 78 2.34 7.75 0.21
N VAL A 79 3.66 7.75 0.32
CA VAL A 79 4.42 8.89 0.88
C VAL A 79 4.25 10.14 0.02
N THR A 80 4.43 9.99 -1.29
CA THR A 80 4.29 11.13 -2.23
C THR A 80 2.87 11.65 -2.29
N TYR A 81 1.86 10.76 -2.22
CA TYR A 81 0.45 11.17 -2.11
C TYR A 81 0.21 12.02 -0.86
N VAL A 82 0.64 11.55 0.31
CA VAL A 82 0.43 12.27 1.59
C VAL A 82 1.15 13.61 1.60
N LEU A 83 2.41 13.65 1.17
CA LEU A 83 3.18 14.89 1.11
C LEU A 83 2.57 15.91 0.13
N TYR A 84 2.14 15.42 -1.03
CA TYR A 84 1.51 16.26 -2.06
C TYR A 84 0.20 16.89 -1.55
N THR A 85 -0.71 16.07 -1.00
CA THR A 85 -2.03 16.54 -0.55
C THR A 85 -1.93 17.45 0.68
N ARG A 86 -0.94 17.26 1.54
CA ARG A 86 -0.65 18.18 2.65
C ARG A 86 -0.10 19.52 2.15
N ARG A 87 0.75 19.50 1.14
CA ARG A 87 1.36 20.72 0.60
C ARG A 87 0.40 21.52 -0.25
N PHE A 88 -0.47 20.85 -0.99
CA PHE A 88 -1.44 21.44 -1.91
C PHE A 88 -2.85 20.92 -1.62
N PRO A 89 -3.55 21.51 -0.64
CA PRO A 89 -4.90 21.05 -0.26
C PRO A 89 -5.96 21.38 -1.33
N ARG A 90 -5.65 22.24 -2.31
CA ARG A 90 -6.55 22.60 -3.40
C ARG A 90 -5.85 22.47 -4.76
N PRO A 91 -6.62 22.15 -5.83
CA PRO A 91 -6.10 22.21 -7.20
C PRO A 91 -5.60 23.59 -7.56
N ALA A 92 -4.65 23.65 -8.49
CA ALA A 92 -4.10 24.91 -8.98
C ALA A 92 -5.14 25.68 -9.81
N GLU A 93 -5.25 26.97 -9.54
CA GLU A 93 -6.11 27.90 -10.29
C GLU A 93 -5.34 28.57 -11.44
N THR A 94 -4.05 28.79 -11.26
CA THR A 94 -3.18 29.44 -12.25
C THR A 94 -2.21 28.44 -12.89
N GLU A 95 -1.73 28.76 -14.08
CA GLU A 95 -0.77 27.91 -14.79
C GLU A 95 0.57 27.80 -14.05
N SER A 96 1.01 28.87 -13.38
CA SER A 96 2.23 28.84 -12.56
C SER A 96 2.10 27.91 -11.38
N GLN A 97 0.97 27.95 -10.67
CA GLN A 97 0.66 27.01 -9.58
C GLN A 97 0.59 25.56 -10.09
N ARG A 98 -0.02 25.34 -11.25
CA ARG A 98 -0.10 24.02 -11.89
C ARG A 98 1.27 23.44 -12.18
N ARG A 99 2.19 24.26 -12.73
CA ARG A 99 3.58 23.85 -12.97
C ARG A 99 4.30 23.52 -11.66
N ALA A 100 4.12 24.33 -10.62
CA ALA A 100 4.72 24.08 -9.31
C ALA A 100 4.19 22.80 -8.67
N GLN A 101 2.87 22.55 -8.72
CA GLN A 101 2.26 21.32 -8.22
C GLN A 101 2.79 20.08 -8.97
N MET A 102 2.90 20.17 -10.30
CA MET A 102 3.43 19.08 -11.13
C MET A 102 4.91 18.83 -10.84
N ALA A 103 5.72 19.87 -10.75
CA ALA A 103 7.15 19.75 -10.47
C ALA A 103 7.39 19.10 -9.09
N TYR A 104 6.62 19.50 -8.07
CA TYR A 104 6.70 18.92 -6.75
C TYR A 104 6.34 17.42 -6.74
N LEU A 105 5.23 17.05 -7.41
CA LEU A 105 4.79 15.65 -7.46
C LEU A 105 5.79 14.78 -8.22
N TRP A 106 6.27 15.24 -9.40
CA TRP A 106 7.26 14.49 -10.17
C TRP A 106 8.59 14.37 -9.43
N GLY A 107 9.05 15.44 -8.79
CA GLY A 107 10.27 15.40 -7.97
C GLY A 107 10.14 14.37 -6.83
N GLY A 108 9.04 14.40 -6.09
CA GLY A 108 8.75 13.43 -5.04
C GLY A 108 8.65 11.99 -5.55
N ASN A 109 7.95 11.78 -6.67
CA ASN A 109 7.77 10.46 -7.27
C ASN A 109 9.10 9.86 -7.76
N VAL A 110 9.90 10.64 -8.49
CA VAL A 110 11.20 10.18 -9.03
C VAL A 110 12.16 9.88 -7.88
N CYS A 111 12.24 10.75 -6.89
CA CYS A 111 13.06 10.55 -5.70
C CYS A 111 12.66 9.26 -4.97
N ASN A 112 11.36 9.11 -4.66
CA ASN A 112 10.83 7.92 -4.00
C ASN A 112 11.11 6.63 -4.80
N TRP A 113 10.94 6.67 -6.13
CA TRP A 113 11.19 5.51 -6.99
C TRP A 113 12.67 5.13 -7.03
N ILE A 114 13.58 6.11 -7.17
CA ILE A 114 15.04 5.86 -7.17
C ILE A 114 15.46 5.21 -5.85
N PHE A 115 15.07 5.80 -4.72
CA PHE A 115 15.40 5.25 -3.41
C PHE A 115 14.82 3.85 -3.21
N TRP A 116 13.54 3.66 -3.59
CA TRP A 116 12.90 2.35 -3.53
C TRP A 116 13.67 1.29 -4.33
N GLN A 117 13.98 1.57 -5.59
CA GLN A 117 14.69 0.60 -6.44
C GLN A 117 16.12 0.34 -5.94
N THR A 118 16.83 1.39 -5.53
CA THR A 118 18.19 1.24 -5.01
C THR A 118 18.21 0.32 -3.78
N PHE A 119 17.39 0.59 -2.78
CA PHE A 119 17.38 -0.22 -1.56
C PHE A 119 16.77 -1.61 -1.79
N SER A 120 15.79 -1.75 -2.68
CA SER A 120 15.26 -3.06 -3.06
C SER A 120 16.32 -3.91 -3.75
N MET A 121 17.08 -3.37 -4.70
CA MET A 121 18.18 -4.08 -5.36
C MET A 121 19.27 -4.44 -4.37
N LEU A 122 19.68 -3.51 -3.50
CA LEU A 122 20.63 -3.81 -2.43
C LEU A 122 20.13 -4.96 -1.55
N GLY A 123 18.87 -4.94 -1.14
CA GLY A 123 18.27 -6.03 -0.36
C GLY A 123 18.24 -7.37 -1.10
N ILE A 124 17.94 -7.38 -2.39
CA ILE A 124 17.92 -8.60 -3.21
C ILE A 124 19.33 -9.19 -3.35
N PHE A 125 20.34 -8.38 -3.68
CA PHE A 125 21.69 -8.85 -3.92
C PHE A 125 22.46 -9.15 -2.63
N MET A 126 22.29 -8.34 -1.60
CA MET A 126 23.01 -8.50 -0.33
C MET A 126 22.25 -9.37 0.68
N GLY A 127 20.98 -9.68 0.45
CA GLY A 127 20.16 -10.44 1.40
C GLY A 127 20.70 -11.83 1.74
N ALA A 128 21.43 -12.45 0.82
CA ALA A 128 22.10 -13.73 1.07
C ALA A 128 23.35 -13.61 1.97
N ALA A 129 23.97 -12.44 2.04
CA ALA A 129 25.17 -12.20 2.83
C ALA A 129 24.88 -11.96 4.33
N PHE A 130 23.63 -11.63 4.68
CA PHE A 130 23.26 -11.38 6.06
C PHE A 130 22.96 -12.68 6.82
N PRO A 131 23.63 -12.90 7.98
CA PRO A 131 23.37 -14.06 8.82
C PRO A 131 21.94 -14.06 9.36
N GLU A 132 21.30 -15.24 9.41
CA GLU A 132 19.94 -15.41 9.94
C GLU A 132 19.81 -14.99 11.41
N ARG A 133 20.89 -15.16 12.19
CA ARG A 133 20.97 -14.72 13.59
C ARG A 133 20.67 -13.23 13.84
N TRP A 134 20.69 -12.39 12.81
CA TRP A 134 20.34 -10.97 12.93
C TRP A 134 18.82 -10.72 12.96
N GLY A 135 18.03 -11.78 12.83
CA GLY A 135 16.57 -11.68 12.96
C GLY A 135 15.90 -10.87 11.84
N LEU A 136 16.56 -10.73 10.68
CA LEU A 136 16.02 -9.98 9.55
C LEU A 136 14.71 -10.56 9.01
N GLU A 137 14.40 -11.81 9.32
CA GLU A 137 13.10 -12.45 9.02
C GLU A 137 11.93 -11.71 9.67
N PHE A 138 12.16 -11.14 10.87
CA PHE A 138 11.18 -10.32 11.56
C PHE A 138 10.98 -8.94 10.92
N ALA A 139 11.92 -8.46 10.12
CA ALA A 139 11.84 -7.13 9.50
C ALA A 139 10.59 -6.99 8.60
N GLY A 140 10.23 -8.04 7.85
CA GLY A 140 9.02 -8.08 7.04
C GLY A 140 7.75 -7.98 7.89
N THR A 141 7.68 -8.74 8.98
CA THR A 141 6.55 -8.70 9.92
C THR A 141 6.43 -7.35 10.61
N LEU A 142 7.55 -6.76 11.06
CA LEU A 142 7.58 -5.43 11.66
C LEU A 142 7.18 -4.35 10.65
N ALA A 143 7.61 -4.46 9.39
CA ALA A 143 7.22 -3.54 8.34
C ALA A 143 5.70 -3.62 8.05
N LEU A 144 5.11 -4.81 8.00
CA LEU A 144 3.65 -4.99 7.87
C LEU A 144 2.90 -4.40 9.06
N LEU A 145 3.40 -4.62 10.27
CA LEU A 145 2.82 -4.04 11.48
C LEU A 145 2.88 -2.51 11.43
N ALA A 146 4.03 -1.94 11.07
CA ALA A 146 4.20 -0.50 10.93
C ALA A 146 3.28 0.11 9.87
N VAL A 147 3.12 -0.54 8.72
CA VAL A 147 2.16 -0.13 7.68
C VAL A 147 0.74 -0.20 8.20
N THR A 148 0.36 -1.28 8.89
CA THR A 148 -0.97 -1.44 9.48
C THR A 148 -1.25 -0.35 10.51
N CYS A 149 -0.31 -0.06 11.41
CA CYS A 149 -0.41 1.03 12.38
C CYS A 149 -0.52 2.40 11.71
N SER A 150 0.25 2.63 10.65
CA SER A 150 0.18 3.88 9.87
C SER A 150 -1.17 4.09 9.18
N LEU A 151 -1.78 3.02 8.68
CA LEU A 151 -3.10 3.05 8.05
C LEU A 151 -4.24 3.16 9.07
N ALA A 152 -4.02 2.73 10.31
CA ALA A 152 -4.97 2.78 11.42
C ALA A 152 -5.09 4.18 12.07
N ALA A 153 -4.86 5.26 11.31
CA ALA A 153 -4.83 6.64 11.79
C ALA A 153 -6.16 7.16 12.38
N THR A 154 -7.28 6.46 12.17
CA THR A 154 -8.57 6.80 12.77
C THR A 154 -9.02 5.70 13.74
N ARG A 155 -9.77 6.07 14.79
CA ARG A 155 -10.31 5.11 15.79
C ARG A 155 -11.07 3.96 15.15
N LEU A 156 -11.83 4.23 14.09
CA LEU A 156 -12.57 3.23 13.35
C LEU A 156 -11.65 2.22 12.64
N ARG A 157 -10.61 2.72 11.96
CA ARG A 157 -9.63 1.86 11.27
C ARG A 157 -8.81 1.04 12.25
N ALA A 158 -8.44 1.62 13.40
CA ALA A 158 -7.77 0.90 14.48
C ALA A 158 -8.66 -0.22 15.03
N PHE A 159 -9.95 0.04 15.23
CA PHE A 159 -10.91 -0.95 15.69
C PHE A 159 -11.13 -2.07 14.67
N SER A 160 -11.25 -1.75 13.38
CA SER A 160 -11.37 -2.77 12.32
C SER A 160 -10.10 -3.61 12.18
N ALA A 161 -8.91 -3.01 12.33
CA ALA A 161 -7.64 -3.73 12.33
C ALA A 161 -7.53 -4.68 13.54
N LEU A 162 -7.95 -4.25 14.72
CA LEU A 162 -7.99 -5.08 15.93
C LEU A 162 -8.97 -6.24 15.79
N LEU A 163 -10.16 -6.00 15.25
CA LEU A 163 -11.16 -7.03 14.95
C LEU A 163 -10.63 -8.07 13.94
N ALA A 164 -9.99 -7.60 12.88
CA ALA A 164 -9.38 -8.49 11.89
C ALA A 164 -8.27 -9.34 12.51
N ALA A 165 -7.43 -8.75 13.37
CA ALA A 165 -6.36 -9.45 14.07
C ALA A 165 -6.92 -10.50 15.06
N THR A 166 -7.92 -10.15 15.86
CA THR A 166 -8.57 -11.08 16.79
C THR A 166 -9.28 -12.22 16.05
N ALA A 167 -9.97 -11.93 14.95
CA ALA A 167 -10.58 -12.94 14.10
C ALA A 167 -9.53 -13.89 13.50
N ALA A 168 -8.41 -13.36 13.02
CA ALA A 168 -7.31 -14.17 12.48
C ALA A 168 -6.71 -15.10 13.54
N VAL A 169 -6.50 -14.60 14.77
CA VAL A 169 -5.99 -15.41 15.90
C VAL A 169 -7.02 -16.45 16.33
N ALA A 170 -8.29 -16.10 16.45
CA ALA A 170 -9.35 -17.04 16.84
C ALA A 170 -9.56 -18.17 15.82
N LEU A 171 -9.27 -17.91 14.56
CA LEU A 171 -9.39 -18.88 13.46
C LEU A 171 -8.10 -19.67 13.21
N CYS A 172 -7.05 -19.47 14.00
CA CYS A 172 -5.74 -20.15 13.83
C CYS A 172 -5.80 -21.69 13.86
N GLY A 173 -6.89 -22.29 14.36
CA GLY A 173 -7.12 -23.75 14.32
C GLY A 173 -7.66 -24.29 12.99
N LEU A 174 -8.00 -23.44 12.03
CA LEU A 174 -8.52 -23.83 10.72
C LEU A 174 -7.39 -23.87 9.66
N PRO A 175 -7.50 -24.70 8.62
CA PRO A 175 -6.49 -24.72 7.56
C PRO A 175 -6.32 -23.32 6.93
N TYR A 176 -5.10 -22.88 6.81
CA TYR A 176 -4.65 -21.53 6.38
C TYR A 176 -5.45 -20.89 5.23
N ARG A 177 -5.94 -21.71 4.30
CA ARG A 177 -6.70 -21.28 3.12
C ARG A 177 -8.05 -20.62 3.44
N ARG A 178 -8.70 -21.02 4.55
CA ARG A 178 -10.04 -20.53 4.94
C ARG A 178 -9.96 -19.30 5.85
N ILE A 179 -8.92 -19.21 6.66
CA ILE A 179 -8.71 -18.11 7.62
C ILE A 179 -8.62 -16.75 6.91
N ILE A 180 -7.79 -16.67 5.86
CA ILE A 180 -7.53 -15.42 5.12
C ILE A 180 -8.82 -14.90 4.47
N VAL A 181 -9.59 -15.80 3.83
CA VAL A 181 -10.84 -15.41 3.16
C VAL A 181 -11.88 -14.94 4.16
N VAL A 182 -12.04 -15.68 5.26
CA VAL A 182 -13.02 -15.32 6.30
C VAL A 182 -12.61 -14.01 6.98
N ALA A 183 -11.34 -13.80 7.30
CA ALA A 183 -10.86 -12.56 7.90
C ALA A 183 -11.07 -11.34 6.98
N ILE A 184 -10.79 -11.49 5.67
CA ILE A 184 -11.04 -10.42 4.68
C ILE A 184 -12.54 -10.13 4.55
N VAL A 185 -13.38 -11.16 4.39
CA VAL A 185 -14.83 -11.00 4.25
C VAL A 185 -15.44 -10.36 5.50
N VAL A 186 -15.05 -10.81 6.69
CA VAL A 186 -15.53 -10.25 7.97
C VAL A 186 -15.08 -8.79 8.12
N ALA A 187 -13.81 -8.47 7.83
CA ALA A 187 -13.30 -7.10 7.93
C ALA A 187 -14.02 -6.16 6.95
N VAL A 188 -14.22 -6.58 5.71
CA VAL A 188 -14.93 -5.78 4.67
C VAL A 188 -16.41 -5.62 5.03
N ALA A 189 -17.10 -6.70 5.43
CA ALA A 189 -18.50 -6.64 5.83
C ALA A 189 -18.71 -5.72 7.05
N LEU A 190 -17.87 -5.82 8.06
CA LEU A 190 -17.92 -4.95 9.24
C LEU A 190 -17.66 -3.49 8.89
N CYS A 191 -16.68 -3.19 8.03
CA CYS A 191 -16.44 -1.83 7.56
C CYS A 191 -17.67 -1.26 6.83
N LEU A 192 -18.29 -2.03 5.95
CA LEU A 192 -19.50 -1.60 5.23
C LEU A 192 -20.70 -1.39 6.13
N PHE A 193 -20.84 -2.18 7.19
CA PHE A 193 -21.94 -2.02 8.17
C PHE A 193 -21.75 -0.85 9.14
N ILE A 194 -20.52 -0.48 9.45
CA ILE A 194 -20.19 0.56 10.44
C ILE A 194 -20.08 1.93 9.78
N GLU A 195 -19.62 2.02 8.53
CA GLU A 195 -19.42 3.28 7.81
C GLU A 195 -20.69 4.14 7.65
N PRO A 196 -21.89 3.59 7.39
CA PRO A 196 -23.13 4.39 7.31
C PRO A 196 -23.62 4.97 8.66
N LYS A 197 -23.13 4.45 9.78
CA LYS A 197 -23.58 4.85 11.13
C LYS A 197 -22.71 5.93 11.78
N LEU A 198 -21.61 6.34 11.14
CA LEU A 198 -20.76 7.39 11.68
C LEU A 198 -21.18 8.78 11.17
N PRO A 199 -21.27 9.78 12.07
CA PRO A 199 -21.51 11.15 11.64
C PRO A 199 -20.38 11.62 10.72
N ARG A 200 -20.76 12.16 9.56
CA ARG A 200 -19.81 12.78 8.63
C ARG A 200 -19.11 13.93 9.33
N PRO A 201 -17.79 14.07 9.23
CA PRO A 201 -17.11 15.25 9.74
C PRO A 201 -17.72 16.51 9.10
N PRO A 202 -17.87 17.61 9.87
CA PRO A 202 -18.41 18.85 9.33
C PRO A 202 -17.54 19.31 8.14
N PRO A 203 -18.14 19.93 7.12
CA PRO A 203 -17.38 20.51 6.01
C PRO A 203 -16.36 21.50 6.57
N PRO A 204 -15.15 21.58 5.99
CA PRO A 204 -14.15 22.56 6.44
C PRO A 204 -14.75 23.94 6.37
N GLY A 205 -14.92 24.56 7.55
CA GLY A 205 -15.46 25.91 7.69
C GLY A 205 -14.57 26.89 6.90
N ASN A 206 -15.22 27.84 6.23
CA ASN A 206 -14.58 29.01 5.65
C ASN A 206 -13.86 29.78 6.77
N GLN A 207 -12.55 29.63 6.86
CA GLN A 207 -11.64 30.56 7.52
C GLN A 207 -10.57 31.00 6.52
#